data_9e5db2b24f10aa9fda9b84b25874acbe
#
_entry.id   9e5db2b24f10aa9fda9b84b25874acbe
#
_cell.length_a   1.000
_cell.length_b   1.000
_cell.length_c   1.000
_cell.angle_alpha   90.00
_cell.angle_beta   90.00
_cell.angle_gamma   90.00
#
_symmetry.space_group_name_H-M   'P 1'
#
loop_
_entity.id
_entity.type
_entity.pdbx_description
1 polymer ?
#
loop_
_entity_poly.entity_id
_entity_poly.type
_entity_poly.pdbx_seq_one_letter_code
_entity_poly.pdbx_strand_id
1 'polypeptide(L)'
;MINQQLIKSVNKKELYTMISENPGISRAQLASLRKLSKTTVSALVEELIQEGYIIDEGAVESRSQGRRPNSLVINDRRDCIVVLNWRKRILQIALVSASFEVELVEEAGCVPLEAPAERIRDLIDDFAGRYGKGRHILGVCLIVPGIVDSEKKRVISMVLPLAEDNRILGDLREQVDKRYPLSVFNDTACFAYAENVFGDVDINNYAYLNINEGVGASLIQNGSILMGATGMGTQFGHFSIDRNGELCSCGNRGCLENRIGEMALRKRAEERGVLEEFKGLEQILFKDVAQLAREGKPGASALLCDLADDLSFALGNLITMFHPDTIIIGGMGRKLGEAYLSRIRSNLGAVGFRKFVEDVDIRFTRLKEDAIFRGAAKYYLDTHYNFMEEMKGKLFLY
;
A
#
# COMPACT_ATOMS: atom_id res chain seq x y z
N MET A 1 8.84 -18.53 29.68
CA MET A 1 8.60 -19.79 28.91
C MET A 1 7.73 -19.36 27.70
N ILE A 2 8.21 -19.60 26.50
CA ILE A 2 7.39 -19.39 25.29
C ILE A 2 6.31 -20.45 25.32
N ASN A 3 5.04 -20.05 25.36
CA ASN A 3 3.90 -20.96 25.44
C ASN A 3 3.85 -21.81 24.16
N GLN A 4 3.74 -23.13 24.29
CA GLN A 4 3.63 -24.06 23.14
C GLN A 4 2.46 -23.67 22.20
N GLN A 5 1.39 -23.14 22.75
CA GLN A 5 0.25 -22.62 21.97
C GLN A 5 0.64 -21.44 21.08
N LEU A 6 1.51 -20.54 21.56
CA LEU A 6 2.02 -19.43 20.77
C LEU A 6 2.84 -19.93 19.58
N ILE A 7 3.78 -20.85 19.80
CA ILE A 7 4.59 -21.44 18.72
C ILE A 7 3.69 -22.14 17.69
N LYS A 8 2.68 -22.86 18.16
CA LYS A 8 1.71 -23.53 17.29
C LYS A 8 0.94 -22.52 16.42
N SER A 9 0.44 -21.43 17.02
CA SER A 9 -0.29 -20.39 16.31
C SER A 9 0.58 -19.68 15.28
N VAL A 10 1.83 -19.35 15.62
CA VAL A 10 2.80 -18.74 14.70
C VAL A 10 3.06 -19.68 13.52
N ASN A 11 3.39 -20.96 13.79
CA ASN A 11 3.62 -21.92 12.71
C ASN A 11 2.39 -22.11 11.82
N LYS A 12 1.19 -22.14 12.41
CA LYS A 12 -0.08 -22.27 11.68
C LYS A 12 -0.31 -21.08 10.75
N LYS A 13 -0.07 -19.84 11.23
CA LYS A 13 -0.13 -18.62 10.44
C LYS A 13 0.86 -18.67 9.29
N GLU A 14 2.11 -19.03 9.55
CA GLU A 14 3.14 -19.11 8.53
C GLU A 14 2.82 -20.14 7.44
N LEU A 15 2.28 -21.30 7.80
CA LEU A 15 1.83 -22.30 6.81
C LEU A 15 0.66 -21.77 5.99
N TYR A 16 -0.30 -21.09 6.61
CA TYR A 16 -1.42 -20.46 5.92
C TYR A 16 -0.95 -19.41 4.91
N THR A 17 -0.05 -18.51 5.33
CA THR A 17 0.55 -17.49 4.45
C THR A 17 1.28 -18.13 3.26
N MET A 18 2.10 -19.17 3.50
CA MET A 18 2.81 -19.88 2.44
C MET A 18 1.87 -20.56 1.43
N ILE A 19 0.75 -21.13 1.90
CA ILE A 19 -0.27 -21.71 1.01
C ILE A 19 -0.95 -20.63 0.18
N SER A 20 -1.23 -19.47 0.79
CA SER A 20 -1.80 -18.31 0.10
C SER A 20 -0.88 -17.77 -1.00
N GLU A 21 0.42 -17.72 -0.74
CA GLU A 21 1.42 -17.23 -1.70
C GLU A 21 1.77 -18.27 -2.78
N ASN A 22 1.58 -19.54 -2.49
CA ASN A 22 1.92 -20.66 -3.36
C ASN A 22 0.76 -21.65 -3.50
N PRO A 23 -0.35 -21.26 -4.17
CA PRO A 23 -1.47 -22.14 -4.37
C PRO A 23 -1.03 -23.46 -5.01
N GLY A 24 -1.47 -24.58 -4.46
CA GLY A 24 -1.07 -25.90 -4.93
C GLY A 24 0.15 -26.49 -4.22
N ILE A 25 0.75 -25.78 -3.26
CA ILE A 25 1.89 -26.28 -2.49
C ILE A 25 1.54 -27.56 -1.71
N SER A 26 2.48 -28.50 -1.65
CA SER A 26 2.29 -29.75 -0.92
C SER A 26 2.82 -29.67 0.52
N ARG A 27 2.31 -30.58 1.38
CA ARG A 27 2.82 -30.73 2.77
C ARG A 27 4.33 -30.96 2.83
N ALA A 28 4.88 -31.69 1.85
CA ALA A 28 6.33 -31.97 1.80
C ALA A 28 7.15 -30.72 1.47
N GLN A 29 6.68 -29.88 0.55
CA GLN A 29 7.31 -28.59 0.22
C GLN A 29 7.24 -27.63 1.40
N LEU A 30 6.07 -27.52 2.07
CA LEU A 30 5.92 -26.73 3.29
C LEU A 30 6.92 -27.15 4.39
N ALA A 31 7.07 -28.46 4.61
CA ALA A 31 8.01 -28.98 5.61
C ALA A 31 9.47 -28.63 5.27
N SER A 32 9.84 -28.71 3.98
CA SER A 32 11.17 -28.36 3.50
C SER A 32 11.48 -26.87 3.67
N LEU A 33 10.58 -26.00 3.23
CA LEU A 33 10.76 -24.55 3.26
C LEU A 33 10.82 -24.00 4.70
N ARG A 34 9.98 -24.53 5.60
CA ARG A 34 9.93 -24.09 7.01
C ARG A 34 10.90 -24.83 7.94
N LYS A 35 11.60 -25.84 7.43
CA LYS A 35 12.47 -26.69 8.24
C LYS A 35 11.76 -27.31 9.44
N LEU A 36 10.46 -27.61 9.29
CA LEU A 36 9.65 -28.31 10.27
C LEU A 36 9.59 -29.82 9.98
N SER A 37 9.30 -30.63 11.01
CA SER A 37 9.07 -32.03 10.78
C SER A 37 7.83 -32.31 9.93
N LYS A 38 7.83 -33.34 9.09
CA LYS A 38 6.68 -33.73 8.27
C LYS A 38 5.44 -34.02 9.11
N THR A 39 5.63 -34.57 10.30
CA THR A 39 4.55 -34.83 11.27
C THR A 39 3.93 -33.54 11.80
N THR A 40 4.74 -32.55 12.16
CA THR A 40 4.29 -31.23 12.63
C THR A 40 3.48 -30.52 11.53
N VAL A 41 4.02 -30.47 10.30
CA VAL A 41 3.31 -29.83 9.18
C VAL A 41 2.00 -30.55 8.87
N SER A 42 1.99 -31.90 8.85
CA SER A 42 0.76 -32.65 8.59
C SER A 42 -0.31 -32.40 9.65
N ALA A 43 0.06 -32.32 10.92
CA ALA A 43 -0.89 -32.02 11.99
C ALA A 43 -1.48 -30.60 11.88
N LEU A 44 -0.63 -29.59 11.61
CA LEU A 44 -1.09 -28.21 11.47
C LEU A 44 -1.94 -28.00 10.22
N VAL A 45 -1.59 -28.63 9.11
CA VAL A 45 -2.38 -28.61 7.87
C VAL A 45 -3.73 -29.27 8.08
N GLU A 46 -3.77 -30.41 8.78
CA GLU A 46 -5.03 -31.08 9.09
C GLU A 46 -5.95 -30.21 9.94
N GLU A 47 -5.41 -29.49 10.93
CA GLU A 47 -6.18 -28.52 11.71
C GLU A 47 -6.73 -27.39 10.83
N LEU A 48 -5.90 -26.82 9.93
CA LEU A 48 -6.34 -25.77 9.00
C LEU A 48 -7.46 -26.25 8.07
N ILE A 49 -7.42 -27.54 7.65
CA ILE A 49 -8.49 -28.15 6.87
C ILE A 49 -9.76 -28.33 7.71
N GLN A 50 -9.65 -28.89 8.92
CA GLN A 50 -10.78 -29.12 9.82
C GLN A 50 -11.47 -27.80 10.22
N GLU A 51 -10.69 -26.76 10.44
CA GLU A 51 -11.19 -25.41 10.71
C GLU A 51 -11.70 -24.70 9.44
N GLY A 52 -11.50 -25.28 8.26
CA GLY A 52 -12.01 -24.80 6.99
C GLY A 52 -11.20 -23.64 6.37
N TYR A 53 -10.00 -23.34 6.84
CA TYR A 53 -9.15 -22.28 6.27
C TYR A 53 -8.54 -22.66 4.92
N ILE A 54 -8.23 -23.93 4.74
CA ILE A 54 -7.63 -24.46 3.51
C ILE A 54 -8.38 -25.68 3.00
N ILE A 55 -8.19 -25.97 1.71
CA ILE A 55 -8.75 -27.12 1.03
C ILE A 55 -7.60 -27.98 0.51
N ASP A 56 -7.73 -29.31 0.66
CA ASP A 56 -6.89 -30.29 0.00
C ASP A 56 -7.61 -30.76 -1.26
N GLU A 57 -7.17 -30.28 -2.42
CA GLU A 57 -7.76 -30.64 -3.72
C GLU A 57 -7.40 -32.03 -4.21
N GLY A 58 -6.62 -32.77 -3.42
CA GLY A 58 -6.15 -34.10 -3.79
C GLY A 58 -4.89 -34.11 -4.66
N ALA A 59 -4.64 -35.23 -5.30
CA ALA A 59 -3.42 -35.45 -6.07
C ALA A 59 -3.46 -34.74 -7.42
N VAL A 60 -2.50 -33.83 -7.67
CA VAL A 60 -2.32 -33.17 -8.96
C VAL A 60 -1.78 -34.18 -10.00
N GLU A 61 -2.28 -34.14 -11.23
CA GLU A 61 -1.72 -34.95 -12.33
C GLU A 61 -0.28 -34.51 -12.64
N SER A 62 0.67 -35.34 -12.28
CA SER A 62 2.08 -35.13 -12.62
C SER A 62 2.59 -36.24 -13.54
N ARG A 63 3.50 -35.91 -14.46
CA ARG A 63 4.12 -36.86 -15.39
C ARG A 63 5.23 -37.71 -14.74
N SER A 64 5.49 -37.59 -13.44
CA SER A 64 6.54 -38.33 -12.75
C SER A 64 6.01 -39.56 -12.01
N GLN A 65 6.76 -40.68 -12.04
CA GLN A 65 6.48 -41.89 -11.26
C GLN A 65 6.73 -41.59 -9.75
N GLY A 66 5.66 -41.63 -8.92
CA GLY A 66 5.70 -41.47 -7.45
C GLY A 66 4.32 -41.17 -6.89
N ARG A 67 4.19 -41.30 -5.53
CA ARG A 67 2.96 -40.89 -4.84
C ARG A 67 2.74 -39.39 -5.11
N ARG A 68 1.64 -39.05 -5.77
CA ARG A 68 1.28 -37.70 -6.15
C ARG A 68 1.11 -36.83 -4.91
N PRO A 69 1.76 -35.67 -4.82
CA PRO A 69 1.54 -34.76 -3.71
C PRO A 69 0.15 -34.12 -3.80
N ASN A 70 -0.53 -34.00 -2.67
CA ASN A 70 -1.80 -33.29 -2.63
C ASN A 70 -1.55 -31.77 -2.73
N SER A 71 -2.44 -31.11 -3.46
CA SER A 71 -2.49 -29.68 -3.67
C SER A 71 -3.26 -28.99 -2.53
N LEU A 72 -2.62 -28.07 -1.82
CA LEU A 72 -3.25 -27.26 -0.78
C LEU A 72 -3.54 -25.86 -1.32
N VAL A 73 -4.76 -25.38 -1.12
CA VAL A 73 -5.21 -24.03 -1.50
C VAL A 73 -6.00 -23.37 -0.37
N ILE A 74 -6.06 -22.06 -0.38
CA ILE A 74 -6.90 -21.28 0.54
C ILE A 74 -8.38 -21.53 0.23
N ASN A 75 -9.20 -21.54 1.26
CA ASN A 75 -10.66 -21.64 1.08
C ASN A 75 -11.29 -20.25 0.88
N ASP A 76 -11.20 -19.74 -0.33
CA ASP A 76 -11.73 -18.41 -0.70
C ASP A 76 -13.24 -18.27 -0.53
N ARG A 77 -13.96 -19.40 -0.53
CA ARG A 77 -15.43 -19.36 -0.35
C ARG A 77 -15.83 -19.06 1.09
N ARG A 78 -14.93 -19.34 2.03
CA ARG A 78 -15.21 -19.14 3.47
C ARG A 78 -14.76 -17.78 3.96
N ASP A 79 -13.51 -17.40 3.68
CA ASP A 79 -12.85 -16.27 4.32
C ASP A 79 -12.71 -15.09 3.37
N CYS A 80 -12.94 -13.89 3.89
CA CYS A 80 -12.73 -12.63 3.13
C CYS A 80 -12.29 -11.51 4.07
N ILE A 81 -11.80 -10.44 3.46
CA ILE A 81 -11.38 -9.20 4.12
C ILE A 81 -12.17 -8.06 3.47
N VAL A 82 -12.73 -7.18 4.28
CA VAL A 82 -13.37 -5.95 3.81
C VAL A 82 -12.34 -4.84 3.82
N VAL A 83 -12.14 -4.18 2.69
CA VAL A 83 -11.13 -3.12 2.56
C VAL A 83 -11.81 -1.83 2.11
N LEU A 84 -11.63 -0.76 2.88
CA LEU A 84 -12.09 0.58 2.55
C LEU A 84 -10.89 1.43 2.12
N ASN A 85 -11.06 2.22 1.05
CA ASN A 85 -10.08 3.19 0.59
C ASN A 85 -10.70 4.59 0.65
N TRP A 86 -10.34 5.35 1.69
CA TRP A 86 -10.86 6.69 1.91
C TRP A 86 -10.01 7.72 1.18
N ARG A 87 -10.56 8.25 0.11
CA ARG A 87 -9.95 9.31 -0.70
C ARG A 87 -10.69 10.63 -0.47
N LYS A 88 -10.11 11.74 -0.92
CA LYS A 88 -10.64 13.10 -0.72
C LYS A 88 -12.11 13.26 -1.04
N ARG A 89 -12.58 12.70 -2.14
CA ARG A 89 -13.94 12.89 -2.66
C ARG A 89 -14.78 11.62 -2.67
N ILE A 90 -14.19 10.49 -2.33
CA ILE A 90 -14.84 9.21 -2.48
C ILE A 90 -14.31 8.20 -1.45
N LEU A 91 -15.22 7.38 -0.94
CA LEU A 91 -14.87 6.19 -0.21
C LEU A 91 -15.20 4.98 -1.08
N GLN A 92 -14.22 4.15 -1.34
CA GLN A 92 -14.40 2.87 -2.00
C GLN A 92 -14.43 1.77 -0.95
N ILE A 93 -15.27 0.76 -1.14
CA ILE A 93 -15.32 -0.43 -0.30
C ILE A 93 -15.19 -1.66 -1.19
N ALA A 94 -14.34 -2.58 -0.80
CA ALA A 94 -14.04 -3.78 -1.56
C ALA A 94 -14.16 -5.04 -0.72
N LEU A 95 -14.59 -6.13 -1.37
CA LEU A 95 -14.49 -7.48 -0.83
C LEU A 95 -13.26 -8.15 -1.45
N VAL A 96 -12.34 -8.55 -0.61
CA VAL A 96 -11.09 -9.22 -1.01
C VAL A 96 -11.11 -10.63 -0.44
N SER A 97 -10.88 -11.64 -1.29
CA SER A 97 -10.78 -13.03 -0.85
C SER A 97 -9.53 -13.27 0.01
N ALA A 98 -9.49 -14.40 0.67
CA ALA A 98 -8.30 -14.80 1.45
C ALA A 98 -7.07 -15.15 0.56
N SER A 99 -7.26 -15.33 -0.74
CA SER A 99 -6.19 -15.42 -1.75
C SER A 99 -5.85 -14.08 -2.40
N PHE A 100 -6.39 -12.97 -1.87
CA PHE A 100 -6.15 -11.59 -2.31
C PHE A 100 -6.72 -11.23 -3.69
N GLU A 101 -7.72 -11.96 -4.15
CA GLU A 101 -8.49 -11.55 -5.33
C GLU A 101 -9.54 -10.50 -4.92
N VAL A 102 -9.60 -9.39 -5.66
CA VAL A 102 -10.60 -8.35 -5.48
C VAL A 102 -11.88 -8.79 -6.20
N GLU A 103 -12.85 -9.26 -5.44
CA GLU A 103 -14.09 -9.83 -5.99
C GLU A 103 -15.11 -8.74 -6.36
N LEU A 104 -15.15 -7.66 -5.60
CA LEU A 104 -16.10 -6.58 -5.76
C LEU A 104 -15.52 -5.27 -5.24
N VAL A 105 -15.80 -4.17 -5.92
CA VAL A 105 -15.53 -2.80 -5.46
C VAL A 105 -16.77 -1.96 -5.68
N GLU A 106 -17.21 -1.25 -4.63
CA GLU A 106 -18.27 -0.25 -4.71
C GLU A 106 -17.75 1.13 -4.31
N GLU A 107 -18.34 2.16 -4.89
CA GLU A 107 -18.10 3.55 -4.52
C GLU A 107 -19.24 4.06 -3.62
N ALA A 108 -18.91 4.51 -2.43
CA ALA A 108 -19.87 4.89 -1.40
C ALA A 108 -20.05 6.41 -1.21
N GLY A 109 -19.49 7.21 -2.15
CA GLY A 109 -19.56 8.68 -2.09
C GLY A 109 -18.64 9.27 -1.02
N CYS A 110 -18.86 10.53 -0.65
CA CYS A 110 -18.06 11.23 0.34
C CYS A 110 -18.38 10.78 1.76
N VAL A 111 -17.37 10.81 2.64
CA VAL A 111 -17.55 10.61 4.08
C VAL A 111 -17.85 11.97 4.72
N PRO A 112 -18.97 12.14 5.42
CA PRO A 112 -19.26 13.35 6.18
C PRO A 112 -18.21 13.56 7.28
N LEU A 113 -17.77 14.80 7.46
CA LEU A 113 -16.71 15.11 8.44
C LEU A 113 -17.24 15.19 9.88
N GLU A 114 -18.55 15.42 10.04
CA GLU A 114 -19.19 15.54 11.35
C GLU A 114 -19.25 14.20 12.10
N ALA A 115 -19.43 13.09 11.37
CA ALA A 115 -19.55 11.76 11.96
C ALA A 115 -18.89 10.68 11.04
N PRO A 116 -17.59 10.79 10.74
CA PRO A 116 -16.95 9.91 9.78
C PRO A 116 -16.91 8.44 10.24
N ALA A 117 -16.74 8.19 11.53
CA ALA A 117 -16.69 6.83 12.08
C ALA A 117 -18.05 6.12 11.99
N GLU A 118 -19.15 6.83 12.24
CA GLU A 118 -20.51 6.30 12.11
C GLU A 118 -20.80 5.92 10.65
N ARG A 119 -20.48 6.81 9.72
CA ARG A 119 -20.67 6.55 8.28
C ARG A 119 -19.86 5.35 7.81
N ILE A 120 -18.61 5.24 8.24
CA ILE A 120 -17.74 4.10 7.89
C ILE A 120 -18.32 2.80 8.48
N ARG A 121 -18.75 2.81 9.73
CA ARG A 121 -19.44 1.66 10.37
C ARG A 121 -20.67 1.21 9.58
N ASP A 122 -21.56 2.14 9.27
CA ASP A 122 -22.83 1.84 8.57
C ASP A 122 -22.56 1.24 7.18
N LEU A 123 -21.54 1.76 6.48
CA LEU A 123 -21.13 1.19 5.20
C LEU A 123 -20.55 -0.23 5.32
N ILE A 124 -19.75 -0.49 6.35
CA ILE A 124 -19.24 -1.84 6.61
C ILE A 124 -20.39 -2.79 6.92
N ASP A 125 -21.32 -2.39 7.80
CA ASP A 125 -22.45 -3.23 8.20
C ASP A 125 -23.37 -3.55 7.00
N ASP A 126 -23.71 -2.55 6.18
CA ASP A 126 -24.51 -2.74 4.97
C ASP A 126 -23.79 -3.64 3.95
N PHE A 127 -22.53 -3.36 3.66
CA PHE A 127 -21.73 -4.13 2.71
C PHE A 127 -21.52 -5.58 3.16
N ALA A 128 -21.19 -5.79 4.42
CA ALA A 128 -21.06 -7.12 5.02
C ALA A 128 -22.40 -7.88 5.02
N GLY A 129 -23.51 -7.18 5.26
CA GLY A 129 -24.85 -7.75 5.19
C GLY A 129 -25.26 -8.21 3.78
N ARG A 130 -24.82 -7.49 2.74
CA ARG A 130 -25.10 -7.84 1.32
C ARG A 130 -24.19 -8.92 0.78
N TYR A 131 -22.88 -8.82 1.02
CA TYR A 131 -21.86 -9.62 0.33
C TYR A 131 -21.08 -10.58 1.23
N GLY A 132 -21.08 -10.35 2.54
CA GLY A 132 -20.44 -11.23 3.53
C GLY A 132 -21.30 -12.41 3.99
N LYS A 133 -22.51 -12.56 3.48
CA LYS A 133 -23.48 -13.59 3.92
C LYS A 133 -22.92 -14.99 3.68
N GLY A 134 -22.81 -15.79 4.74
CA GLY A 134 -22.23 -17.14 4.67
C GLY A 134 -20.70 -17.19 4.62
N ARG A 135 -20.03 -16.04 4.73
CA ARG A 135 -18.58 -15.93 4.77
C ARG A 135 -18.09 -15.45 6.14
N HIS A 136 -16.90 -15.80 6.49
CA HIS A 136 -16.21 -15.31 7.68
C HIS A 136 -15.34 -14.10 7.29
N ILE A 137 -15.66 -12.93 7.82
CA ILE A 137 -14.89 -11.72 7.63
C ILE A 137 -13.72 -11.76 8.62
N LEU A 138 -12.50 -12.00 8.11
CA LEU A 138 -11.27 -12.07 8.90
C LEU A 138 -10.95 -10.73 9.58
N GLY A 139 -11.28 -9.64 8.92
CA GLY A 139 -11.09 -8.29 9.42
C GLY A 139 -11.50 -7.21 8.43
N VAL A 140 -11.38 -5.97 8.90
CA VAL A 140 -11.65 -4.76 8.12
C VAL A 140 -10.38 -3.93 8.04
N CYS A 141 -10.01 -3.50 6.84
CA CYS A 141 -8.91 -2.58 6.59
C CYS A 141 -9.45 -1.23 6.14
N LEU A 142 -9.03 -0.15 6.78
CA LEU A 142 -9.28 1.22 6.32
C LEU A 142 -7.98 1.82 5.81
N ILE A 143 -7.95 2.21 4.55
CA ILE A 143 -6.82 2.90 3.93
C ILE A 143 -7.09 4.39 3.94
N VAL A 144 -6.12 5.19 4.41
CA VAL A 144 -6.20 6.64 4.49
C VAL A 144 -4.99 7.31 3.84
N PRO A 145 -5.17 8.44 3.11
CA PRO A 145 -4.07 9.24 2.60
C PRO A 145 -3.55 10.15 3.73
N GLY A 146 -2.59 9.67 4.50
CA GLY A 146 -2.04 10.42 5.63
C GLY A 146 -1.34 9.55 6.66
N ILE A 147 -0.91 10.18 7.72
CA ILE A 147 -0.20 9.54 8.83
C ILE A 147 -1.19 8.94 9.81
N VAL A 148 -1.00 7.68 10.16
CA VAL A 148 -1.79 6.97 11.19
C VAL A 148 -1.05 7.11 12.54
N ASP A 149 -1.48 8.06 13.37
CA ASP A 149 -0.92 8.30 14.71
C ASP A 149 -1.69 7.45 15.74
N SER A 150 -1.19 6.25 15.95
CA SER A 150 -1.84 5.27 16.87
C SER A 150 -1.76 5.69 18.33
N GLU A 151 -0.75 6.44 18.75
CA GLU A 151 -0.59 6.93 20.13
C GLU A 151 -1.68 7.94 20.47
N LYS A 152 -1.88 8.95 19.61
CA LYS A 152 -2.89 9.99 19.79
C LYS A 152 -4.25 9.61 19.23
N LYS A 153 -4.38 8.42 18.65
CA LYS A 153 -5.61 7.86 18.05
C LYS A 153 -6.24 8.76 16.99
N ARG A 154 -5.41 9.35 16.13
CA ARG A 154 -5.83 10.29 15.08
C ARG A 154 -5.19 9.98 13.73
N VAL A 155 -5.75 10.55 12.68
CA VAL A 155 -5.17 10.60 11.34
C VAL A 155 -4.74 12.02 11.03
N ILE A 156 -3.48 12.21 10.63
CA ILE A 156 -2.96 13.50 10.15
C ILE A 156 -2.92 13.43 8.63
N SER A 157 -3.74 14.22 7.97
CA SER A 157 -3.85 14.21 6.51
C SER A 157 -3.86 15.62 5.94
N MET A 158 -3.10 15.84 4.87
CA MET A 158 -3.16 17.07 4.09
C MET A 158 -4.23 16.96 2.98
N VAL A 159 -4.71 15.77 2.72
CA VAL A 159 -5.71 15.46 1.67
C VAL A 159 -7.12 15.41 2.23
N LEU A 160 -7.31 14.74 3.38
CA LEU A 160 -8.60 14.67 4.07
C LEU A 160 -8.73 15.90 4.98
N PRO A 161 -9.86 16.63 4.93
CA PRO A 161 -10.08 17.84 5.73
C PRO A 161 -10.45 17.49 7.19
N LEU A 162 -9.62 16.68 7.83
CA LEU A 162 -9.77 16.29 9.23
C LEU A 162 -9.19 17.37 10.15
N ALA A 163 -9.84 17.61 11.29
CA ALA A 163 -9.32 18.50 12.32
C ALA A 163 -7.98 17.96 12.86
N GLU A 164 -7.09 18.85 13.27
CA GLU A 164 -5.76 18.45 13.78
C GLU A 164 -5.86 17.60 15.05
N ASP A 165 -6.87 17.86 15.87
CA ASP A 165 -7.15 17.17 17.13
C ASP A 165 -8.19 16.04 16.98
N ASN A 166 -8.45 15.58 15.76
CA ASN A 166 -9.42 14.52 15.51
C ASN A 166 -9.09 13.24 16.30
N ARG A 167 -10.11 12.47 16.61
CA ARG A 167 -10.00 11.20 17.33
C ARG A 167 -10.54 10.02 16.51
N ILE A 168 -10.50 10.14 15.18
CA ILE A 168 -11.13 9.18 14.26
C ILE A 168 -10.72 7.72 14.51
N LEU A 169 -9.47 7.45 14.87
CA LEU A 169 -9.01 6.08 15.16
C LEU A 169 -9.63 5.55 16.46
N GLY A 170 -9.84 6.42 17.46
CA GLY A 170 -10.52 6.06 18.70
C GLY A 170 -11.99 5.71 18.44
N ASP A 171 -12.69 6.60 17.72
CA ASP A 171 -14.09 6.46 17.40
C ASP A 171 -14.35 5.21 16.53
N LEU A 172 -13.51 4.95 15.54
CA LEU A 172 -13.56 3.74 14.72
C LEU A 172 -13.36 2.47 15.54
N ARG A 173 -12.40 2.46 16.47
CA ARG A 173 -12.21 1.32 17.37
C ARG A 173 -13.42 1.04 18.23
N GLU A 174 -14.06 2.08 18.77
CA GLU A 174 -15.26 1.93 19.59
C GLU A 174 -16.46 1.41 18.79
N GLN A 175 -16.59 1.80 17.54
CA GLN A 175 -17.78 1.53 16.72
C GLN A 175 -17.63 0.30 15.82
N VAL A 176 -16.44 0.00 15.30
CA VAL A 176 -16.21 -1.09 14.32
C VAL A 176 -15.51 -2.27 14.95
N ASP A 177 -14.44 -2.05 15.74
CA ASP A 177 -13.54 -3.11 16.22
C ASP A 177 -14.22 -4.13 17.16
N LYS A 178 -15.38 -3.78 17.72
CA LYS A 178 -16.21 -4.70 18.51
C LYS A 178 -16.84 -5.82 17.69
N ARG A 179 -17.05 -5.59 16.39
CA ARG A 179 -17.69 -6.55 15.46
C ARG A 179 -16.67 -7.22 14.55
N TYR A 180 -15.73 -6.43 14.06
CA TYR A 180 -14.70 -6.87 13.12
C TYR A 180 -13.35 -6.32 13.55
N PRO A 181 -12.30 -7.15 13.63
CA PRO A 181 -10.94 -6.64 13.84
C PRO A 181 -10.65 -5.54 12.80
N LEU A 182 -10.32 -4.33 13.28
CA LEU A 182 -10.09 -3.18 12.42
C LEU A 182 -8.61 -2.81 12.39
N SER A 183 -8.06 -2.61 11.20
CA SER A 183 -6.75 -2.03 11.00
C SER A 183 -6.83 -0.82 10.08
N VAL A 184 -6.04 0.22 10.38
CA VAL A 184 -5.97 1.44 9.58
C VAL A 184 -4.56 1.58 9.03
N PHE A 185 -4.45 1.80 7.73
CA PHE A 185 -3.19 1.84 7.00
C PHE A 185 -3.03 3.11 6.19
N ASN A 186 -1.78 3.55 6.02
CA ASN A 186 -1.44 4.56 5.04
C ASN A 186 -1.56 3.99 3.61
N ASP A 187 -2.07 4.79 2.67
CA ASP A 187 -2.28 4.40 1.26
C ASP A 187 -0.97 4.00 0.55
N THR A 188 0.08 4.79 0.73
CA THR A 188 1.39 4.54 0.12
C THR A 188 2.02 3.25 0.64
N ALA A 189 1.86 2.95 1.94
CA ALA A 189 2.33 1.70 2.52
C ALA A 189 1.59 0.48 1.91
N CYS A 190 0.28 0.60 1.66
CA CYS A 190 -0.48 -0.47 1.03
C CYS A 190 -0.04 -0.73 -0.42
N PHE A 191 0.21 0.31 -1.20
CA PHE A 191 0.74 0.15 -2.55
C PHE A 191 2.16 -0.44 -2.55
N ALA A 192 3.03 0.06 -1.67
CA ALA A 192 4.37 -0.48 -1.52
C ALA A 192 4.31 -1.98 -1.18
N TYR A 193 3.48 -2.36 -0.22
CA TYR A 193 3.32 -3.77 0.14
C TYR A 193 2.77 -4.62 -1.01
N ALA A 194 1.86 -4.06 -1.82
CA ALA A 194 1.38 -4.73 -3.03
C ALA A 194 2.51 -5.00 -4.04
N GLU A 195 3.44 -4.05 -4.25
CA GLU A 195 4.62 -4.27 -5.10
C GLU A 195 5.50 -5.40 -4.58
N ASN A 196 5.71 -5.48 -3.26
CA ASN A 196 6.51 -6.53 -2.65
C ASN A 196 5.96 -7.94 -2.89
N VAL A 197 4.63 -8.07 -2.88
CA VAL A 197 3.97 -9.38 -2.92
C VAL A 197 3.47 -9.75 -4.32
N PHE A 198 2.95 -8.77 -5.07
CA PHE A 198 2.27 -8.99 -6.34
C PHE A 198 2.99 -8.35 -7.53
N GLY A 199 4.09 -7.64 -7.25
CA GLY A 199 4.94 -7.07 -8.30
C GLY A 199 5.80 -8.14 -8.99
N ASP A 200 6.34 -7.78 -10.15
CA ASP A 200 7.13 -8.70 -10.99
C ASP A 200 8.57 -8.92 -10.48
N VAL A 201 8.93 -8.46 -9.29
CA VAL A 201 10.33 -8.36 -8.89
C VAL A 201 10.53 -8.85 -7.46
N ASP A 202 11.41 -9.81 -7.32
CA ASP A 202 11.97 -10.24 -6.03
C ASP A 202 12.98 -9.17 -5.54
N ILE A 203 12.45 -8.03 -5.06
CA ILE A 203 13.24 -6.91 -4.56
C ILE A 203 13.00 -6.76 -3.07
N ASN A 204 14.09 -6.85 -2.29
CA ASN A 204 14.02 -6.67 -0.85
C ASN A 204 14.27 -5.23 -0.38
N ASN A 205 14.87 -4.38 -1.24
CA ASN A 205 15.23 -3.00 -0.91
C ASN A 205 14.75 -2.06 -2.01
N TYR A 206 13.68 -1.34 -1.79
CA TYR A 206 13.16 -0.39 -2.78
C TYR A 206 12.43 0.77 -2.12
N ALA A 207 12.24 1.84 -2.89
CA ALA A 207 11.38 2.95 -2.55
C ALA A 207 10.15 2.94 -3.46
N TYR A 208 8.96 2.98 -2.89
CA TYR A 208 7.73 3.22 -3.62
C TYR A 208 7.30 4.67 -3.44
N LEU A 209 7.14 5.40 -4.53
CA LEU A 209 6.67 6.78 -4.55
C LEU A 209 5.22 6.83 -5.04
N ASN A 210 4.33 7.34 -4.22
CA ASN A 210 2.93 7.55 -4.56
C ASN A 210 2.70 9.03 -4.88
N ILE A 211 2.74 9.37 -6.16
CA ILE A 211 2.59 10.76 -6.62
C ILE A 211 1.14 10.97 -7.10
N ASN A 212 0.36 11.68 -6.30
CA ASN A 212 -1.04 12.03 -6.53
C ASN A 212 -1.27 13.53 -6.27
N GLU A 213 -2.41 13.89 -5.64
CA GLU A 213 -2.62 15.24 -5.11
C GLU A 213 -1.44 15.68 -4.24
N GLY A 214 -0.96 14.79 -3.37
CA GLY A 214 0.27 14.91 -2.60
C GLY A 214 1.34 13.93 -3.05
N VAL A 215 2.43 13.86 -2.29
CA VAL A 215 3.58 12.99 -2.56
C VAL A 215 3.91 12.17 -1.32
N GLY A 216 3.64 10.87 -1.39
CA GLY A 216 4.04 9.90 -0.36
C GLY A 216 5.20 9.04 -0.82
N ALA A 217 5.96 8.49 0.13
CA ALA A 217 6.90 7.42 -0.13
C ALA A 217 6.82 6.35 0.95
N SER A 218 7.11 5.12 0.58
CA SER A 218 7.33 4.03 1.50
C SER A 218 8.64 3.35 1.15
N LEU A 219 9.51 3.20 2.14
CA LEU A 219 10.81 2.55 1.96
C LEU A 219 10.72 1.13 2.48
N ILE A 220 11.10 0.19 1.65
CA ILE A 220 11.19 -1.22 2.01
C ILE A 220 12.67 -1.57 2.12
N GLN A 221 13.04 -2.13 3.27
CA GLN A 221 14.39 -2.59 3.55
C GLN A 221 14.33 -4.02 4.09
N ASN A 222 15.06 -4.92 3.45
CA ASN A 222 15.04 -6.35 3.77
C ASN A 222 13.60 -6.93 3.79
N GLY A 223 12.78 -6.54 2.82
CA GLY A 223 11.39 -6.99 2.69
C GLY A 223 10.40 -6.37 3.69
N SER A 224 10.84 -5.46 4.56
CA SER A 224 10.00 -4.83 5.59
C SER A 224 9.86 -3.33 5.36
N ILE A 225 8.67 -2.78 5.64
CA ILE A 225 8.42 -1.34 5.56
C ILE A 225 9.19 -0.62 6.67
N LEU A 226 9.92 0.43 6.32
CA LEU A 226 10.62 1.31 7.27
C LEU A 226 9.61 2.27 7.91
N MET A 227 9.16 1.94 9.11
CA MET A 227 8.10 2.68 9.82
C MET A 227 8.62 3.88 10.63
N GLY A 228 9.93 3.97 10.90
CA GLY A 228 10.45 4.94 11.88
C GLY A 228 10.05 4.58 13.32
N ALA A 229 10.41 5.43 14.28
CA ALA A 229 10.23 5.15 15.71
C ALA A 229 8.75 5.05 16.15
N THR A 230 7.85 5.75 15.48
CA THR A 230 6.42 5.85 15.86
C THR A 230 5.47 5.39 14.76
N GLY A 231 5.96 4.70 13.73
CA GLY A 231 5.15 4.32 12.58
C GLY A 231 4.85 5.47 11.59
N MET A 232 5.41 6.66 11.83
CA MET A 232 5.16 7.87 11.04
C MET A 232 6.33 8.26 10.12
N GLY A 233 7.25 7.32 9.85
CA GLY A 233 8.44 7.57 9.04
C GLY A 233 8.14 7.81 7.56
N THR A 234 9.22 8.04 6.80
CA THR A 234 9.21 8.11 5.32
C THR A 234 8.33 9.22 4.70
N GLN A 235 8.22 10.37 5.35
CA GLN A 235 7.46 11.54 4.86
C GLN A 235 8.22 12.28 3.74
N PHE A 236 8.54 11.58 2.65
CA PHE A 236 9.40 12.07 1.58
C PHE A 236 8.84 13.29 0.84
N GLY A 237 7.52 13.40 0.68
CA GLY A 237 6.88 14.58 0.10
C GLY A 237 7.15 15.87 0.89
N HIS A 238 7.43 15.74 2.19
CA HIS A 238 7.76 16.87 3.06
C HIS A 238 9.28 17.06 3.26
N PHE A 239 10.09 16.32 2.51
CA PHE A 239 11.52 16.59 2.40
C PHE A 239 11.76 17.93 1.71
N SER A 240 12.51 18.83 2.34
CA SER A 240 12.81 20.15 1.79
C SER A 240 13.86 20.04 0.68
N ILE A 241 13.52 20.52 -0.51
CA ILE A 241 14.46 20.64 -1.65
C ILE A 241 14.88 22.10 -1.89
N ASP A 242 14.25 23.05 -1.20
CA ASP A 242 14.59 24.46 -1.25
C ASP A 242 14.38 25.11 0.11
N ARG A 243 15.48 25.44 0.81
CA ARG A 243 15.42 26.11 2.13
C ARG A 243 14.72 27.47 2.13
N ASN A 244 14.68 28.13 0.97
CA ASN A 244 14.03 29.44 0.77
C ASN A 244 12.65 29.31 0.10
N GLY A 245 12.22 28.06 -0.14
CA GLY A 245 10.95 27.76 -0.75
C GLY A 245 9.74 28.18 0.09
N GLU A 246 8.56 28.03 -0.47
CA GLU A 246 7.31 28.38 0.19
C GLU A 246 7.06 27.58 1.47
N LEU A 247 6.24 28.15 2.35
CA LEU A 247 5.77 27.45 3.55
C LEU A 247 4.80 26.34 3.15
N CYS A 248 5.08 25.13 3.59
CA CYS A 248 4.20 23.98 3.41
C CYS A 248 3.19 23.91 4.56
N SER A 249 2.02 23.31 4.29
CA SER A 249 1.00 23.02 5.33
C SER A 249 1.52 22.18 6.49
N CYS A 250 2.59 21.38 6.29
CA CYS A 250 3.24 20.63 7.37
C CYS A 250 4.11 21.51 8.32
N GLY A 251 4.25 22.80 8.05
CA GLY A 251 5.08 23.75 8.81
C GLY A 251 6.53 23.88 8.31
N ASN A 252 6.99 23.01 7.40
CA ASN A 252 8.32 23.09 6.79
C ASN A 252 8.31 24.01 5.56
N ARG A 253 9.49 24.36 5.00
CA ARG A 253 9.63 25.15 3.78
C ARG A 253 10.23 24.35 2.64
N GLY A 254 9.77 24.65 1.41
CA GLY A 254 10.31 24.07 0.17
C GLY A 254 10.12 22.57 0.06
N CYS A 255 9.03 22.06 0.59
CA CYS A 255 8.69 20.63 0.49
C CYS A 255 8.54 20.19 -0.97
N LEU A 256 9.02 19.00 -1.28
CA LEU A 256 8.91 18.37 -2.60
C LEU A 256 7.45 18.31 -3.08
N GLU A 257 6.51 18.03 -2.19
CA GLU A 257 5.08 17.96 -2.51
C GLU A 257 4.55 19.24 -3.16
N ASN A 258 4.94 20.41 -2.65
CA ASN A 258 4.57 21.71 -3.21
C ASN A 258 5.19 21.97 -4.59
N ARG A 259 6.13 21.14 -5.03
CA ARG A 259 6.82 21.27 -6.31
C ARG A 259 6.31 20.30 -7.36
N ILE A 260 5.98 19.05 -6.96
CA ILE A 260 5.66 17.98 -7.91
C ILE A 260 4.29 17.32 -7.67
N GLY A 261 3.57 17.66 -6.59
CA GLY A 261 2.21 17.14 -6.36
C GLY A 261 1.21 17.71 -7.37
N GLU A 262 0.16 16.95 -7.70
CA GLU A 262 -0.85 17.39 -8.69
C GLU A 262 -1.55 18.69 -8.27
N MET A 263 -1.72 18.92 -6.97
CA MET A 263 -2.28 20.17 -6.44
C MET A 263 -1.39 21.38 -6.69
N ALA A 264 -0.09 21.20 -6.87
CA ALA A 264 0.86 22.26 -7.14
C ALA A 264 0.91 22.70 -8.62
N LEU A 265 0.39 21.89 -9.56
CA LEU A 265 0.59 22.08 -10.99
C LEU A 265 0.12 23.45 -11.51
N ARG A 266 -1.06 23.93 -11.07
CA ARG A 266 -1.57 25.24 -11.48
C ARG A 266 -0.63 26.36 -11.07
N LYS A 267 -0.21 26.37 -9.81
CA LYS A 267 0.73 27.36 -9.29
C LYS A 267 2.07 27.30 -10.03
N ARG A 268 2.56 26.11 -10.30
CA ARG A 268 3.80 25.91 -11.07
C ARG A 268 3.69 26.44 -12.50
N ALA A 269 2.54 26.27 -13.14
CA ALA A 269 2.27 26.84 -14.48
C ALA A 269 2.20 28.37 -14.44
N GLU A 270 1.63 28.96 -13.38
CA GLU A 270 1.61 30.40 -13.13
C GLU A 270 3.02 30.96 -12.93
N GLU A 271 3.81 30.39 -12.02
CA GLU A 271 5.19 30.79 -11.72
C GLU A 271 6.08 30.77 -12.98
N ARG A 272 5.82 29.79 -13.87
CA ARG A 272 6.55 29.66 -15.12
C ARG A 272 6.00 30.57 -16.25
N GLY A 273 4.85 31.20 -16.04
CA GLY A 273 4.19 32.04 -17.05
C GLY A 273 3.57 31.27 -18.21
N VAL A 274 3.21 29.99 -18.02
CA VAL A 274 2.68 29.11 -19.08
C VAL A 274 1.21 28.70 -18.86
N LEU A 275 0.53 29.34 -17.92
CA LEU A 275 -0.85 28.99 -17.56
C LEU A 275 -1.83 29.11 -18.77
N GLU A 276 -1.56 29.98 -19.74
CA GLU A 276 -2.41 30.14 -20.92
C GLU A 276 -2.49 28.86 -21.77
N GLU A 277 -1.48 28.01 -21.76
CA GLU A 277 -1.53 26.71 -22.44
C GLU A 277 -2.54 25.71 -21.80
N PHE A 278 -2.94 25.96 -20.55
CA PHE A 278 -3.90 25.20 -19.78
C PHE A 278 -5.26 25.86 -19.64
N LYS A 279 -5.53 26.87 -20.50
CA LYS A 279 -6.78 27.62 -20.46
C LYS A 279 -8.01 26.74 -20.66
N GLY A 280 -9.05 26.98 -19.86
CA GLY A 280 -10.29 26.19 -19.90
C GLY A 280 -10.29 24.96 -19.00
N LEU A 281 -9.16 24.60 -18.38
CA LEU A 281 -9.11 23.56 -17.37
C LEU A 281 -9.41 24.15 -15.98
N GLU A 282 -10.39 23.61 -15.30
CA GLU A 282 -10.68 23.99 -13.91
C GLU A 282 -9.52 23.59 -12.98
N GLN A 283 -8.96 22.41 -13.20
CA GLN A 283 -7.79 21.87 -12.53
C GLN A 283 -6.83 21.32 -13.58
N ILE A 284 -5.52 21.56 -13.40
CA ILE A 284 -4.47 20.96 -14.22
C ILE A 284 -4.11 19.61 -13.60
N LEU A 285 -4.18 18.54 -14.38
CA LEU A 285 -3.83 17.19 -13.97
C LEU A 285 -2.54 16.72 -14.67
N PHE A 286 -1.86 15.74 -14.14
CA PHE A 286 -0.66 15.15 -14.75
C PHE A 286 -0.87 14.70 -16.20
N LYS A 287 -2.06 14.11 -16.50
CA LYS A 287 -2.42 13.70 -17.85
C LYS A 287 -2.48 14.88 -18.83
N ASP A 288 -2.93 16.06 -18.37
CA ASP A 288 -3.06 17.26 -19.21
C ASP A 288 -1.67 17.82 -19.55
N VAL A 289 -0.77 17.85 -18.55
CA VAL A 289 0.63 18.25 -18.77
C VAL A 289 1.29 17.32 -19.80
N ALA A 290 1.14 16.00 -19.64
CA ALA A 290 1.72 15.02 -20.55
C ALA A 290 1.11 15.08 -21.96
N GLN A 291 -0.19 15.33 -22.08
CA GLN A 291 -0.88 15.44 -23.35
C GLN A 291 -0.40 16.68 -24.12
N LEU A 292 -0.45 17.87 -23.48
CA LEU A 292 -0.01 19.12 -24.10
C LEU A 292 1.47 19.09 -24.46
N ALA A 293 2.32 18.47 -23.63
CA ALA A 293 3.73 18.28 -23.97
C ALA A 293 3.92 17.40 -25.22
N ARG A 294 3.15 16.32 -25.37
CA ARG A 294 3.16 15.47 -26.58
C ARG A 294 2.62 16.21 -27.82
N GLU A 295 1.70 17.13 -27.64
CA GLU A 295 1.19 18.00 -28.69
C GLU A 295 2.19 19.13 -29.09
N GLY A 296 3.35 19.18 -28.45
CA GLY A 296 4.42 20.12 -28.75
C GLY A 296 4.24 21.48 -28.09
N LYS A 297 3.40 21.62 -27.08
CA LYS A 297 3.24 22.87 -26.32
C LYS A 297 4.51 23.11 -25.49
N PRO A 298 5.26 24.19 -25.73
CA PRO A 298 6.56 24.42 -25.12
C PRO A 298 6.48 24.63 -23.59
N GLY A 299 5.42 25.31 -23.11
CA GLY A 299 5.21 25.56 -21.71
C GLY A 299 4.89 24.29 -20.92
N ALA A 300 4.02 23.43 -21.48
CA ALA A 300 3.72 22.13 -20.86
C ALA A 300 4.95 21.22 -20.85
N SER A 301 5.74 21.21 -21.93
CA SER A 301 7.01 20.47 -21.99
C SER A 301 8.00 20.96 -20.94
N ALA A 302 8.11 22.28 -20.79
CA ALA A 302 8.97 22.89 -19.80
C ALA A 302 8.52 22.60 -18.36
N LEU A 303 7.20 22.63 -18.09
CA LEU A 303 6.65 22.24 -16.80
C LEU A 303 6.96 20.77 -16.48
N LEU A 304 6.78 19.86 -17.44
CA LEU A 304 7.13 18.45 -17.28
C LEU A 304 8.61 18.26 -16.91
N CYS A 305 9.49 19.03 -17.58
CA CYS A 305 10.93 19.00 -17.25
C CYS A 305 11.19 19.48 -15.82
N ASP A 306 10.57 20.59 -15.37
CA ASP A 306 10.74 21.09 -14.02
C ASP A 306 10.31 20.07 -12.96
N LEU A 307 9.16 19.41 -13.18
CA LEU A 307 8.68 18.36 -12.29
C LEU A 307 9.68 17.19 -12.19
N ALA A 308 10.28 16.83 -13.32
CA ALA A 308 11.28 15.76 -13.37
C ALA A 308 12.59 16.18 -12.68
N ASP A 309 13.02 17.43 -12.88
CA ASP A 309 14.25 17.97 -12.31
C ASP A 309 14.14 18.07 -10.77
N ASP A 310 13.01 18.62 -10.26
CA ASP A 310 12.73 18.70 -8.83
C ASP A 310 12.70 17.29 -8.17
N LEU A 311 12.05 16.31 -8.82
CA LEU A 311 12.04 14.94 -8.33
C LEU A 311 13.44 14.30 -8.38
N SER A 312 14.19 14.50 -9.45
CA SER A 312 15.54 13.94 -9.59
C SER A 312 16.45 14.41 -8.47
N PHE A 313 16.37 15.70 -8.10
CA PHE A 313 17.14 16.26 -7.00
C PHE A 313 16.80 15.58 -5.66
N ALA A 314 15.52 15.42 -5.37
CA ALA A 314 15.07 14.74 -4.17
C ALA A 314 15.49 13.26 -4.15
N LEU A 315 15.39 12.57 -5.30
CA LEU A 315 15.81 11.16 -5.44
C LEU A 315 17.30 10.97 -5.26
N GLY A 316 18.15 11.91 -5.73
CA GLY A 316 19.57 11.88 -5.47
C GLY A 316 19.92 11.85 -3.99
N ASN A 317 19.19 12.60 -3.17
CA ASN A 317 19.34 12.58 -1.71
C ASN A 317 18.82 11.27 -1.10
N LEU A 318 17.65 10.78 -1.55
CA LEU A 318 17.09 9.49 -1.09
C LEU A 318 18.06 8.33 -1.38
N ILE A 319 18.57 8.27 -2.62
CA ILE A 319 19.53 7.24 -3.03
C ILE A 319 20.81 7.32 -2.19
N THR A 320 21.31 8.52 -1.95
CA THR A 320 22.53 8.71 -1.14
C THR A 320 22.36 8.21 0.30
N MET A 321 21.13 8.32 0.86
CA MET A 321 20.86 7.90 2.25
C MET A 321 20.51 6.42 2.39
N PHE A 322 19.73 5.87 1.45
CA PHE A 322 19.12 4.54 1.61
C PHE A 322 19.62 3.51 0.60
N HIS A 323 20.21 3.95 -0.52
CA HIS A 323 20.72 3.11 -1.60
C HIS A 323 19.78 1.94 -1.94
N PRO A 324 18.53 2.22 -2.37
CA PRO A 324 17.60 1.18 -2.76
C PRO A 324 18.02 0.55 -4.08
N ASP A 325 17.70 -0.72 -4.30
CA ASP A 325 17.93 -1.42 -5.58
C ASP A 325 17.04 -0.83 -6.69
N THR A 326 15.83 -0.41 -6.32
CA THR A 326 14.83 0.10 -7.26
C THR A 326 14.00 1.24 -6.65
N ILE A 327 13.61 2.19 -7.49
CA ILE A 327 12.61 3.20 -7.17
C ILE A 327 11.39 2.98 -8.08
N ILE A 328 10.23 2.73 -7.47
CA ILE A 328 8.98 2.48 -8.19
C ILE A 328 8.08 3.71 -8.04
N ILE A 329 7.70 4.32 -9.15
CA ILE A 329 6.80 5.47 -9.18
C ILE A 329 5.39 4.99 -9.49
N GLY A 330 4.47 5.21 -8.55
CA GLY A 330 3.05 4.91 -8.66
C GLY A 330 2.18 6.16 -8.59
N GLY A 331 0.89 5.93 -8.40
CA GLY A 331 -0.11 6.99 -8.38
C GLY A 331 -0.38 7.62 -9.75
N MET A 332 -1.02 8.78 -9.73
CA MET A 332 -1.36 9.52 -10.95
C MET A 332 -0.13 10.13 -11.65
N GLY A 333 1.00 10.29 -10.92
CA GLY A 333 2.26 10.78 -11.50
C GLY A 333 2.77 9.93 -12.67
N ARG A 334 2.42 8.63 -12.72
CA ARG A 334 2.72 7.76 -13.89
C ARG A 334 2.09 8.26 -15.21
N LYS A 335 1.05 9.09 -15.13
CA LYS A 335 0.40 9.68 -16.31
C LYS A 335 1.29 10.70 -17.03
N LEU A 336 2.36 11.18 -16.38
CA LEU A 336 3.38 12.01 -17.04
C LEU A 336 4.15 11.24 -18.12
N GLY A 337 4.20 9.91 -18.03
CA GLY A 337 4.69 9.03 -19.08
C GLY A 337 6.20 8.95 -19.21
N GLU A 338 6.66 8.28 -20.28
CA GLU A 338 8.08 7.91 -20.44
C GLU A 338 9.01 9.12 -20.59
N ALA A 339 8.54 10.23 -21.16
CA ALA A 339 9.36 11.45 -21.28
C ALA A 339 9.79 11.98 -19.90
N TYR A 340 8.87 11.95 -18.91
CA TYR A 340 9.15 12.30 -17.53
C TYR A 340 10.17 11.35 -16.89
N LEU A 341 9.95 10.05 -17.05
CA LEU A 341 10.83 9.01 -16.48
C LEU A 341 12.23 9.05 -17.10
N SER A 342 12.32 9.22 -18.42
CA SER A 342 13.61 9.37 -19.13
C SER A 342 14.37 10.60 -18.67
N ARG A 343 13.68 11.72 -18.43
CA ARG A 343 14.31 12.94 -17.89
C ARG A 343 14.88 12.70 -16.50
N ILE A 344 14.11 12.03 -15.62
CA ILE A 344 14.59 11.67 -14.27
C ILE A 344 15.85 10.81 -14.37
N ARG A 345 15.84 9.76 -15.16
CA ARG A 345 17.00 8.87 -15.34
C ARG A 345 18.23 9.63 -15.85
N SER A 346 18.05 10.54 -16.81
CA SER A 346 19.16 11.32 -17.34
C SER A 346 19.75 12.30 -16.32
N ASN A 347 18.94 12.87 -15.45
CA ASN A 347 19.35 13.85 -14.45
C ASN A 347 20.10 13.22 -13.27
N LEU A 348 19.78 11.98 -12.93
CA LEU A 348 20.36 11.32 -11.75
C LEU A 348 21.88 11.24 -11.81
N GLY A 349 22.46 11.15 -13.00
CA GLY A 349 23.93 11.19 -13.17
C GLY A 349 24.59 12.49 -12.71
N ALA A 350 23.79 13.58 -12.57
CA ALA A 350 24.26 14.90 -12.13
C ALA A 350 23.91 15.21 -10.65
N VAL A 351 23.14 14.34 -9.98
CA VAL A 351 22.68 14.54 -8.60
C VAL A 351 22.96 13.31 -7.74
N GLY A 352 23.07 13.52 -6.44
CA GLY A 352 23.33 12.43 -5.50
C GLY A 352 24.77 11.85 -5.56
N PHE A 353 24.97 10.75 -4.85
CA PHE A 353 26.27 10.07 -4.84
C PHE A 353 26.40 9.19 -6.10
N ARG A 354 27.23 9.63 -7.03
CA ARG A 354 27.31 9.10 -8.41
C ARG A 354 27.34 7.57 -8.48
N LYS A 355 28.19 6.94 -7.68
CA LYS A 355 28.35 5.49 -7.67
C LYS A 355 27.05 4.76 -7.29
N PHE A 356 26.25 5.32 -6.38
CA PHE A 356 24.98 4.72 -5.96
C PHE A 356 23.88 4.95 -7.00
N VAL A 357 23.88 6.13 -7.62
CA VAL A 357 22.84 6.51 -8.60
C VAL A 357 22.94 5.64 -9.88
N GLU A 358 24.13 5.21 -10.27
CA GLU A 358 24.37 4.40 -11.46
C GLU A 358 23.76 2.98 -11.35
N ASP A 359 23.59 2.46 -10.14
CA ASP A 359 23.11 1.10 -9.87
C ASP A 359 21.58 1.02 -9.62
N VAL A 360 20.88 2.14 -9.47
CA VAL A 360 19.47 2.17 -9.11
C VAL A 360 18.56 2.12 -10.34
N ASP A 361 17.67 1.12 -10.41
CA ASP A 361 16.60 1.09 -11.39
C ASP A 361 15.47 2.04 -10.99
N ILE A 362 14.94 2.83 -11.95
CA ILE A 362 13.78 3.69 -11.72
C ILE A 362 12.72 3.39 -12.77
N ARG A 363 11.51 3.05 -12.31
CA ARG A 363 10.43 2.65 -13.20
C ARG A 363 9.05 3.03 -12.66
N PHE A 364 8.07 3.02 -13.53
CA PHE A 364 6.67 3.05 -13.12
C PHE A 364 6.20 1.69 -12.61
N THR A 365 5.26 1.72 -11.66
CA THR A 365 4.52 0.52 -11.24
C THR A 365 3.80 -0.12 -12.44
N ARG A 366 3.80 -1.43 -12.50
CA ARG A 366 2.98 -2.22 -13.44
C ARG A 366 1.66 -2.66 -12.83
N LEU A 367 1.51 -2.52 -11.52
CA LEU A 367 0.28 -2.86 -10.84
C LEU A 367 -0.86 -1.91 -11.21
N LYS A 368 -2.08 -2.44 -11.19
CA LYS A 368 -3.30 -1.65 -11.39
C LYS A 368 -3.69 -0.92 -10.11
N GLU A 369 -4.66 -0.02 -10.21
CA GLU A 369 -5.13 0.77 -9.06
C GLU A 369 -5.79 -0.08 -7.96
N ASP A 370 -6.38 -1.23 -8.33
CA ASP A 370 -6.99 -2.18 -7.40
C ASP A 370 -5.94 -2.92 -6.52
N ALA A 371 -4.67 -2.86 -6.87
CA ALA A 371 -3.58 -3.44 -6.07
C ALA A 371 -3.54 -2.89 -4.64
N ILE A 372 -4.05 -1.67 -4.40
CA ILE A 372 -4.13 -1.10 -3.06
C ILE A 372 -4.99 -1.96 -2.12
N PHE A 373 -6.11 -2.52 -2.62
CA PHE A 373 -6.98 -3.40 -1.83
C PHE A 373 -6.28 -4.72 -1.51
N ARG A 374 -5.59 -5.29 -2.51
CA ARG A 374 -4.80 -6.51 -2.35
C ARG A 374 -3.65 -6.31 -1.35
N GLY A 375 -2.92 -5.21 -1.49
CA GLY A 375 -1.83 -4.83 -0.61
C GLY A 375 -2.29 -4.65 0.84
N ALA A 376 -3.39 -3.95 1.07
CA ALA A 376 -3.95 -3.75 2.41
C ALA A 376 -4.42 -5.07 3.03
N ALA A 377 -5.12 -5.92 2.27
CA ALA A 377 -5.59 -7.22 2.74
C ALA A 377 -4.42 -8.15 3.12
N LYS A 378 -3.38 -8.20 2.26
CA LYS A 378 -2.18 -9.00 2.52
C LYS A 378 -1.39 -8.45 3.72
N TYR A 379 -1.21 -7.13 3.79
CA TYR A 379 -0.52 -6.49 4.92
C TYR A 379 -1.24 -6.75 6.24
N TYR A 380 -2.57 -6.69 6.23
CA TYR A 380 -3.39 -7.08 7.38
C TYR A 380 -3.17 -8.53 7.78
N LEU A 381 -3.24 -9.46 6.82
CA LEU A 381 -3.07 -10.89 7.10
C LEU A 381 -1.69 -11.18 7.69
N ASP A 382 -0.65 -10.58 7.13
CA ASP A 382 0.73 -10.85 7.55
C ASP A 382 1.06 -10.24 8.91
N THR A 383 0.55 -9.04 9.20
CA THR A 383 0.96 -8.27 10.37
C THR A 383 -0.05 -8.26 11.52
N HIS A 384 -1.36 -8.24 11.22
CA HIS A 384 -2.40 -8.02 12.22
C HIS A 384 -3.29 -9.24 12.45
N TYR A 385 -3.46 -10.12 11.47
CA TYR A 385 -4.27 -11.32 11.63
C TYR A 385 -3.58 -12.37 12.46
N ASN A 386 -4.34 -13.01 13.36
CA ASN A 386 -3.85 -14.08 14.21
C ASN A 386 -4.92 -15.17 14.37
N PHE A 387 -4.49 -16.44 14.40
CA PHE A 387 -5.35 -17.61 14.63
C PHE A 387 -5.78 -17.81 16.09
N MET A 388 -5.24 -17.04 17.04
CA MET A 388 -5.63 -17.10 18.46
C MET A 388 -6.45 -15.88 18.86
N GLU A 389 -7.68 -16.10 19.33
CA GLU A 389 -8.56 -15.00 19.80
C GLU A 389 -7.96 -14.21 20.98
N GLU A 390 -7.27 -14.90 21.90
CA GLU A 390 -6.65 -14.27 23.07
C GLU A 390 -5.47 -13.33 22.74
N MET A 391 -4.94 -13.40 21.53
CA MET A 391 -3.83 -12.58 21.07
C MET A 391 -4.27 -11.42 20.16
N LYS A 392 -5.56 -11.32 19.84
CA LYS A 392 -6.11 -10.17 19.12
C LYS A 392 -5.86 -8.90 19.94
N GLY A 393 -4.96 -8.04 19.49
CA GLY A 393 -4.64 -6.76 20.12
C GLY A 393 -3.45 -6.73 21.10
N LYS A 394 -2.78 -7.87 21.40
CA LYS A 394 -1.62 -7.89 22.32
C LYS A 394 -0.25 -7.99 21.66
N LEU A 395 -0.17 -8.40 20.39
CA LEU A 395 1.11 -8.63 19.68
C LEU A 395 1.54 -7.47 18.76
N PHE A 396 0.76 -6.43 18.61
CA PHE A 396 0.98 -5.36 17.64
C PHE A 396 0.95 -3.98 18.27
N LEU A 397 1.64 -3.84 19.40
CA LEU A 397 2.07 -2.55 19.93
C LEU A 397 3.50 -2.30 19.37
N TYR A 398 3.60 -1.92 18.11
CA TYR A 398 4.75 -1.25 17.55
C TYR A 398 4.27 -0.11 16.69
#